data_ddf35a2efcc469b43532a9cc036494b6
#
_entry.id   ddf35a2efcc469b43532a9cc036494b6
#
_cell.length_a   1.000
_cell.length_b   1.000
_cell.length_c   1.000
_cell.angle_alpha   90.00
_cell.angle_beta   90.00
_cell.angle_gamma   90.00
#
_symmetry.space_group_name_H-M   'P 1'
#
loop_
_entity.id
_entity.type
_entity.pdbx_description
1 polymer ?
#
loop_
_entity_poly.entity_id
_entity_poly.type
_entity_poly.pdbx_seq_one_letter_code
_entity_poly.pdbx_strand_id
1 'polypeptide(L)'
;MRGNSRRGSRGQATVEMALALVAGIVPLTFGLIAFAELAWTYHALAAITRQGARYAATHCWQDEAGSNVVTWMQSNAPPFPDRPQLASGGVQIQVSYWTHDPETHQSVPFSCDGGCSGQCVPDSVTVSIIGYQFNHFLPLLGLQPLQVPPFSTTVEVESAGGNPETAVSSP
;
A
#
# COMPACT_ATOMS: atom_id res chain seq x y z
N MET A 1 67.99 -2.30 -31.44
CA MET A 1 66.63 -2.51 -31.99
C MET A 1 65.69 -2.75 -30.83
N ARG A 2 64.91 -1.72 -30.41
CA ARG A 2 63.85 -1.84 -29.40
C ARG A 2 62.52 -1.58 -30.11
N GLY A 3 61.87 -2.67 -30.49
CA GLY A 3 60.59 -2.68 -31.20
C GLY A 3 59.42 -2.77 -30.21
N ASN A 4 58.75 -1.70 -30.05
CA ASN A 4 57.31 -1.51 -30.10
C ASN A 4 56.39 -2.36 -29.19
N SER A 5 56.28 -1.96 -27.94
CA SER A 5 55.29 -2.52 -26.96
C SER A 5 54.00 -1.66 -26.87
N ARG A 6 53.66 -0.86 -27.90
CA ARG A 6 52.51 0.03 -27.87
C ARG A 6 51.17 -0.58 -28.30
N ARG A 7 51.12 -1.83 -28.72
CA ARG A 7 49.86 -2.48 -29.15
C ARG A 7 49.03 -3.08 -28.00
N GLY A 8 49.62 -3.35 -26.85
CA GLY A 8 48.91 -3.92 -25.70
C GLY A 8 48.03 -2.92 -24.91
N SER A 9 48.41 -1.63 -24.92
CA SER A 9 47.74 -0.63 -24.06
C SER A 9 46.34 -0.20 -24.55
N ARG A 10 46.08 -0.30 -25.87
CA ARG A 10 44.77 0.10 -26.41
C ARG A 10 43.67 -0.93 -26.11
N GLY A 11 43.99 -2.22 -26.10
CA GLY A 11 43.04 -3.28 -25.70
C GLY A 11 42.73 -3.27 -24.22
N GLN A 12 43.71 -2.96 -23.38
CA GLN A 12 43.56 -2.89 -21.95
C GLN A 12 42.60 -1.73 -21.53
N ALA A 13 42.76 -0.56 -22.11
CA ALA A 13 41.90 0.58 -21.86
C ALA A 13 40.42 0.31 -22.21
N THR A 14 40.19 -0.46 -23.31
CA THR A 14 38.84 -0.85 -23.72
C THR A 14 38.20 -1.82 -22.70
N VAL A 15 38.97 -2.78 -22.20
CA VAL A 15 38.50 -3.73 -21.18
C VAL A 15 38.23 -3.03 -19.85
N GLU A 16 39.11 -2.13 -19.41
CA GLU A 16 38.89 -1.33 -18.19
C GLU A 16 37.64 -0.46 -18.31
N MET A 17 37.43 0.18 -19.46
CA MET A 17 36.22 0.97 -19.68
C MET A 17 34.97 0.10 -19.71
N ALA A 18 35.01 -1.07 -20.32
CA ALA A 18 33.88 -2.02 -20.33
C ALA A 18 33.55 -2.52 -18.91
N LEU A 19 34.57 -2.85 -18.12
CA LEU A 19 34.40 -3.25 -16.71
C LEU A 19 33.82 -2.12 -15.87
N ALA A 20 34.29 -0.90 -16.03
CA ALA A 20 33.75 0.27 -15.31
C ALA A 20 32.29 0.55 -15.69
N LEU A 21 31.93 0.40 -16.96
CA LEU A 21 30.55 0.53 -17.43
C LEU A 21 29.65 -0.55 -16.81
N VAL A 22 30.06 -1.81 -16.83
CA VAL A 22 29.29 -2.91 -16.27
C VAL A 22 29.18 -2.78 -14.76
N ALA A 23 30.29 -2.50 -14.06
CA ALA A 23 30.31 -2.39 -12.61
C ALA A 23 29.60 -1.13 -12.07
N GLY A 24 29.51 -0.05 -12.87
CA GLY A 24 28.87 1.20 -12.47
C GLY A 24 27.42 1.33 -12.99
N ILE A 25 27.24 1.22 -14.30
CA ILE A 25 25.94 1.48 -14.95
C ILE A 25 24.93 0.40 -14.64
N VAL A 26 25.33 -0.87 -14.63
CA VAL A 26 24.40 -1.98 -14.38
C VAL A 26 23.78 -1.88 -12.98
N PRO A 27 24.55 -1.80 -11.88
CA PRO A 27 23.93 -1.68 -10.55
C PRO A 27 23.14 -0.37 -10.37
N LEU A 28 23.59 0.73 -10.98
CA LEU A 28 22.85 1.99 -10.96
C LEU A 28 21.47 1.85 -11.64
N THR A 29 21.43 1.22 -12.80
CA THR A 29 20.18 1.01 -13.56
C THR A 29 19.21 0.12 -12.78
N PHE A 30 19.70 -0.99 -12.22
CA PHE A 30 18.88 -1.86 -11.37
C PHE A 30 18.39 -1.15 -10.11
N GLY A 31 19.25 -0.32 -9.50
CA GLY A 31 18.85 0.50 -8.35
C GLY A 31 17.74 1.50 -8.68
N LEU A 32 17.82 2.16 -9.83
CA LEU A 32 16.78 3.07 -10.30
C LEU A 32 15.46 2.35 -10.59
N ILE A 33 15.50 1.17 -11.21
CA ILE A 33 14.32 0.36 -11.47
C ILE A 33 13.66 -0.07 -10.16
N ALA A 34 14.44 -0.59 -9.21
CA ALA A 34 13.94 -1.02 -7.91
C ALA A 34 13.31 0.15 -7.14
N PHE A 35 13.93 1.33 -7.19
CA PHE A 35 13.39 2.54 -6.58
C PHE A 35 12.07 2.99 -7.23
N ALA A 36 11.99 2.95 -8.56
CA ALA A 36 10.78 3.30 -9.30
C ALA A 36 9.61 2.34 -8.95
N GLU A 37 9.89 1.04 -8.84
CA GLU A 37 8.89 0.06 -8.44
C GLU A 37 8.45 0.21 -6.99
N LEU A 38 9.38 0.51 -6.08
CA LEU A 38 9.05 0.82 -4.69
C LEU A 38 8.15 2.06 -4.60
N ALA A 39 8.48 3.11 -5.33
CA ALA A 39 7.67 4.33 -5.38
C ALA A 39 6.27 4.05 -5.96
N TRP A 40 6.18 3.27 -7.02
CA TRP A 40 4.89 2.87 -7.60
C TRP A 40 4.05 2.05 -6.62
N THR A 41 4.64 1.06 -5.97
CA THR A 41 3.99 0.25 -4.94
C THR A 41 3.47 1.13 -3.80
N TYR A 42 4.30 2.07 -3.33
CA TYR A 42 3.91 3.02 -2.29
C TYR A 42 2.68 3.85 -2.70
N HIS A 43 2.68 4.39 -3.91
CA HIS A 43 1.54 5.14 -4.45
C HIS A 43 0.29 4.27 -4.59
N ALA A 44 0.43 3.04 -5.05
CA ALA A 44 -0.68 2.11 -5.20
C ALA A 44 -1.33 1.75 -3.86
N LEU A 45 -0.51 1.45 -2.84
CA LEU A 45 -0.98 1.15 -1.48
C LEU A 45 -1.67 2.38 -0.85
N ALA A 46 -1.08 3.56 -0.97
CA ALA A 46 -1.70 4.79 -0.48
C ALA A 46 -3.02 5.13 -1.23
N ALA A 47 -3.11 4.81 -2.52
CA ALA A 47 -4.33 5.02 -3.30
C ALA A 47 -5.44 4.06 -2.87
N ILE A 48 -5.15 2.77 -2.75
CA ILE A 48 -6.16 1.78 -2.36
C ILE A 48 -6.62 1.98 -0.91
N THR A 49 -5.74 2.40 0.00
CA THR A 49 -6.11 2.74 1.39
C THR A 49 -7.11 3.89 1.42
N ARG A 50 -6.86 4.96 0.65
CA ARG A 50 -7.78 6.11 0.52
C ARG A 50 -9.11 5.71 -0.13
N GLN A 51 -9.08 4.88 -1.16
CA GLN A 51 -10.30 4.39 -1.81
C GLN A 51 -11.09 3.47 -0.89
N GLY A 52 -10.43 2.59 -0.14
CA GLY A 52 -11.04 1.75 0.88
C GLY A 52 -11.71 2.56 1.98
N ALA A 53 -11.07 3.62 2.47
CA ALA A 53 -11.65 4.51 3.47
C ALA A 53 -12.89 5.25 2.93
N ARG A 54 -12.88 5.69 1.66
CA ARG A 54 -14.06 6.29 1.02
C ARG A 54 -15.17 5.28 0.82
N TYR A 55 -14.84 4.06 0.41
CA TYR A 55 -15.82 2.99 0.29
C TYR A 55 -16.47 2.70 1.65
N ALA A 56 -15.67 2.59 2.71
CA ALA A 56 -16.14 2.39 4.08
C ALA A 56 -17.03 3.53 4.59
N ALA A 57 -16.73 4.79 4.21
CA ALA A 57 -17.51 5.95 4.60
C ALA A 57 -18.90 6.03 3.92
N THR A 58 -19.06 5.36 2.76
CA THR A 58 -20.32 5.38 1.97
C THR A 58 -21.11 4.09 2.05
N HIS A 59 -20.56 3.04 2.67
CA HIS A 59 -21.23 1.76 2.85
C HIS A 59 -21.41 1.47 4.32
N CYS A 60 -22.38 0.63 4.61
CA CYS A 60 -22.68 0.26 5.97
C CYS A 60 -21.49 -0.41 6.65
N TRP A 61 -21.26 -0.02 7.90
CA TRP A 61 -20.27 -0.68 8.74
C TRP A 61 -20.67 -2.15 9.02
N GLN A 62 -19.68 -3.02 9.21
CA GLN A 62 -19.90 -4.42 9.55
C GLN A 62 -19.04 -4.80 10.75
N ASP A 63 -19.62 -5.57 11.68
CA ASP A 63 -18.98 -6.01 12.91
C ASP A 63 -17.69 -6.82 12.72
N GLU A 64 -17.62 -7.58 11.61
CA GLU A 64 -16.44 -8.39 11.32
C GLU A 64 -15.30 -7.55 10.69
N ALA A 65 -14.79 -6.58 11.45
CA ALA A 65 -13.62 -5.76 11.10
C ALA A 65 -13.68 -5.16 9.68
N GLY A 66 -14.89 -4.76 9.22
CA GLY A 66 -15.08 -4.19 7.89
C GLY A 66 -14.85 -5.19 6.76
N SER A 67 -15.36 -6.42 6.90
CA SER A 67 -15.16 -7.52 5.93
C SER A 67 -15.54 -7.16 4.49
N ASN A 68 -16.58 -6.34 4.29
CA ASN A 68 -16.99 -5.80 2.99
C ASN A 68 -15.90 -4.89 2.40
N VAL A 69 -15.31 -4.01 3.21
CA VAL A 69 -14.24 -3.09 2.81
C VAL A 69 -12.98 -3.87 2.43
N VAL A 70 -12.61 -4.88 3.24
CA VAL A 70 -11.46 -5.74 2.98
C VAL A 70 -11.63 -6.48 1.65
N THR A 71 -12.79 -7.10 1.43
CA THR A 71 -13.11 -7.82 0.19
C THR A 71 -13.09 -6.88 -1.02
N TRP A 72 -13.66 -5.68 -0.87
CA TRP A 72 -13.65 -4.68 -1.92
C TRP A 72 -12.21 -4.23 -2.26
N MET A 73 -11.38 -3.94 -1.27
CA MET A 73 -9.98 -3.53 -1.47
C MET A 73 -9.17 -4.61 -2.17
N GLN A 74 -9.32 -5.87 -1.77
CA GLN A 74 -8.64 -7.01 -2.41
C GLN A 74 -9.03 -7.17 -3.87
N SER A 75 -10.32 -6.96 -4.20
CA SER A 75 -10.84 -7.10 -5.56
C SER A 75 -10.46 -5.92 -6.46
N ASN A 76 -10.43 -4.70 -5.92
CA ASN A 76 -10.25 -3.46 -6.67
C ASN A 76 -8.84 -2.86 -6.56
N ALA A 77 -7.88 -3.60 -6.00
CA ALA A 77 -6.51 -3.14 -5.91
C ALA A 77 -5.93 -2.84 -7.31
N PRO A 78 -5.30 -1.67 -7.51
CA PRO A 78 -4.65 -1.34 -8.77
C PRO A 78 -3.52 -2.34 -9.08
N PRO A 79 -3.11 -2.49 -10.34
CA PRO A 79 -1.96 -3.33 -10.69
C PRO A 79 -0.69 -2.70 -10.13
N PHE A 80 0.06 -3.46 -9.34
CA PHE A 80 1.39 -3.11 -8.83
C PHE A 80 2.20 -4.38 -8.58
N PRO A 81 3.54 -4.28 -8.49
CA PRO A 81 4.38 -5.40 -8.07
C PRO A 81 3.90 -5.93 -6.71
N ASP A 82 3.97 -7.25 -6.52
CA ASP A 82 3.54 -7.93 -5.29
C ASP A 82 2.05 -7.74 -4.86
N ARG A 83 1.18 -7.32 -5.79
CA ARG A 83 -0.28 -7.32 -5.57
C ARG A 83 -0.82 -8.62 -4.95
N PRO A 84 -0.29 -9.81 -5.26
CA PRO A 84 -0.72 -11.05 -4.62
C PRO A 84 -0.66 -11.04 -3.09
N GLN A 85 0.23 -10.29 -2.47
CA GLN A 85 0.28 -10.16 -1.01
C GLN A 85 -1.00 -9.55 -0.42
N LEU A 86 -1.59 -8.57 -1.12
CA LEU A 86 -2.86 -7.96 -0.70
C LEU A 86 -4.04 -8.92 -0.91
N ALA A 87 -4.05 -9.66 -2.01
CA ALA A 87 -5.14 -10.58 -2.36
C ALA A 87 -5.10 -11.89 -1.57
N SER A 88 -3.91 -12.38 -1.19
CA SER A 88 -3.72 -13.66 -0.51
C SER A 88 -3.82 -13.59 1.02
N GLY A 89 -4.03 -12.41 1.59
CA GLY A 89 -4.03 -12.22 3.04
C GLY A 89 -2.63 -12.21 3.67
N GLY A 90 -1.56 -12.12 2.85
CA GLY A 90 -0.18 -11.90 3.34
C GLY A 90 0.04 -10.55 4.00
N VAL A 91 -0.94 -9.65 3.84
CA VAL A 91 -0.96 -8.30 4.38
C VAL A 91 -2.25 -8.14 5.19
N GLN A 92 -2.16 -7.55 6.36
CA GLN A 92 -3.33 -7.29 7.19
C GLN A 92 -3.97 -5.95 6.78
N ILE A 93 -5.23 -6.01 6.32
CA ILE A 93 -6.08 -4.83 6.15
C ILE A 93 -6.92 -4.71 7.42
N GLN A 94 -6.76 -3.60 8.13
CA GLN A 94 -7.50 -3.30 9.35
C GLN A 94 -8.44 -2.13 9.09
N VAL A 95 -9.70 -2.33 9.43
CA VAL A 95 -10.76 -1.30 9.38
C VAL A 95 -11.22 -1.04 10.80
N SER A 96 -11.21 0.22 11.21
CA SER A 96 -11.63 0.63 12.56
C SER A 96 -12.62 1.79 12.44
N TYR A 97 -13.75 1.65 13.09
CA TYR A 97 -14.78 2.67 13.15
C TYR A 97 -14.74 3.39 14.49
N TRP A 98 -14.97 4.70 14.46
CA TRP A 98 -14.84 5.56 15.63
C TRP A 98 -16.07 6.43 15.79
N THR A 99 -16.42 6.71 17.03
CA THR A 99 -17.40 7.73 17.40
C THR A 99 -16.76 8.78 18.31
N HIS A 100 -17.30 9.97 18.27
CA HIS A 100 -16.83 11.07 19.10
C HIS A 100 -17.63 11.10 20.42
N ASP A 101 -16.92 10.97 21.51
CA ASP A 101 -17.52 11.09 22.83
C ASP A 101 -17.78 12.59 23.13
N PRO A 102 -19.05 13.01 23.31
CA PRO A 102 -19.38 14.42 23.52
C PRO A 102 -18.87 14.97 24.86
N GLU A 103 -18.60 14.13 25.85
CA GLU A 103 -18.16 14.57 27.18
C GLU A 103 -16.63 14.73 27.24
N THR A 104 -15.90 13.78 26.67
CA THR A 104 -14.43 13.77 26.72
C THR A 104 -13.77 14.37 25.50
N HIS A 105 -14.53 14.64 24.44
CA HIS A 105 -14.02 15.07 23.12
C HIS A 105 -12.96 14.14 22.53
N GLN A 106 -12.99 12.86 22.88
CA GLN A 106 -12.07 11.85 22.38
C GLN A 106 -12.78 10.91 21.40
N SER A 107 -12.03 10.40 20.42
CA SER A 107 -12.51 9.34 19.55
C SER A 107 -12.42 8.02 20.29
N VAL A 108 -13.55 7.34 20.44
CA VAL A 108 -13.67 6.01 21.05
C VAL A 108 -14.09 4.99 20.00
N PRO A 109 -13.75 3.70 20.13
CA PRO A 109 -14.21 2.69 19.21
C PRO A 109 -15.74 2.67 19.10
N PHE A 110 -16.23 2.71 17.86
CA PHE A 110 -17.67 2.64 17.60
C PHE A 110 -18.17 1.20 17.81
N SER A 111 -19.31 1.08 18.49
CA SER A 111 -20.07 -0.16 18.61
C SER A 111 -21.55 0.13 18.59
N CYS A 112 -22.33 -0.67 17.89
CA CYS A 112 -23.76 -0.52 17.80
C CYS A 112 -24.44 -1.89 17.60
N ASP A 113 -25.41 -2.21 18.46
CA ASP A 113 -26.12 -3.49 18.43
C ASP A 113 -27.23 -3.55 17.36
N GLY A 114 -27.54 -2.42 16.73
CA GLY A 114 -28.66 -2.28 15.79
C GLY A 114 -28.36 -2.68 14.34
N GLY A 115 -27.15 -3.12 14.05
CA GLY A 115 -26.73 -3.43 12.67
C GLY A 115 -26.72 -2.16 11.81
N CYS A 116 -26.86 -2.37 10.51
CA CYS A 116 -26.92 -1.28 9.51
C CYS A 116 -28.24 -0.50 9.59
N SER A 117 -28.26 0.59 10.33
CA SER A 117 -29.41 1.49 10.41
C SER A 117 -28.95 2.94 10.44
N GLY A 118 -29.82 3.87 10.05
CA GLY A 118 -29.51 5.30 10.08
C GLY A 118 -29.25 5.86 11.49
N GLN A 119 -29.51 5.08 12.55
CA GLN A 119 -29.20 5.43 13.95
C GLN A 119 -27.84 4.89 14.40
N CYS A 120 -27.26 3.94 13.66
CA CYS A 120 -25.98 3.30 13.93
C CYS A 120 -24.95 3.74 12.90
N VAL A 121 -24.57 5.01 12.90
CA VAL A 121 -23.58 5.57 11.97
C VAL A 121 -22.35 5.98 12.77
N PRO A 122 -21.14 5.46 12.44
CA PRO A 122 -19.90 5.94 13.04
C PRO A 122 -19.56 7.35 12.56
N ASP A 123 -18.83 8.12 13.34
CA ASP A 123 -18.40 9.47 12.96
C ASP A 123 -17.22 9.45 12.00
N SER A 124 -16.33 8.45 12.14
CA SER A 124 -15.18 8.30 11.26
C SER A 124 -14.76 6.84 11.11
N VAL A 125 -14.10 6.56 9.99
CA VAL A 125 -13.51 5.25 9.68
C VAL A 125 -12.04 5.40 9.37
N THR A 126 -11.23 4.52 9.94
CA THR A 126 -9.80 4.40 9.67
C THR A 126 -9.54 3.08 8.97
N VAL A 127 -8.93 3.14 7.79
CA VAL A 127 -8.47 1.97 7.05
C VAL A 127 -6.95 1.96 7.06
N SER A 128 -6.37 0.84 7.45
CA SER A 128 -4.93 0.66 7.54
C SER A 128 -4.47 -0.61 6.83
N ILE A 129 -3.33 -0.55 6.16
CA ILE A 129 -2.62 -1.69 5.57
C ILE A 129 -1.33 -1.88 6.37
N ILE A 130 -1.17 -3.06 6.99
CA ILE A 130 -0.08 -3.37 7.92
C ILE A 130 0.66 -4.62 7.43
N GLY A 131 1.99 -4.63 7.59
CA GLY A 131 2.81 -5.80 7.34
C GLY A 131 3.17 -6.03 5.87
N TYR A 132 2.97 -5.03 4.99
CA TYR A 132 3.38 -5.13 3.60
C TYR A 132 4.91 -5.19 3.49
N GLN A 133 5.41 -6.14 2.70
CA GLN A 133 6.83 -6.35 2.46
C GLN A 133 7.13 -6.16 0.97
N PHE A 134 7.96 -5.18 0.65
CA PHE A 134 8.49 -5.05 -0.70
C PHE A 134 9.59 -6.08 -0.91
N ASN A 135 9.34 -7.04 -1.80
CA ASN A 135 10.22 -8.18 -2.04
C ASN A 135 10.72 -8.26 -3.50
N HIS A 136 10.27 -7.35 -4.36
CA HIS A 136 10.60 -7.40 -5.78
C HIS A 136 12.07 -7.00 -6.00
N PHE A 137 12.81 -7.78 -6.82
CA PHE A 137 14.24 -7.63 -7.09
C PHE A 137 15.22 -7.76 -5.91
N LEU A 138 14.81 -7.55 -4.67
CA LEU A 138 15.70 -7.64 -3.52
C LEU A 138 16.38 -9.00 -3.37
N PRO A 139 15.69 -10.14 -3.58
CA PRO A 139 16.31 -11.47 -3.52
C PRO A 139 17.41 -11.69 -4.58
N LEU A 140 17.28 -11.09 -5.77
CA LEU A 140 18.30 -11.15 -6.82
C LEU A 140 19.61 -10.47 -6.40
N LEU A 141 19.51 -9.48 -5.51
CA LEU A 141 20.65 -8.75 -4.95
C LEU A 141 21.13 -9.35 -3.63
N GLY A 142 20.55 -10.47 -3.16
CA GLY A 142 20.83 -11.05 -1.85
C GLY A 142 20.38 -10.20 -0.68
N LEU A 143 19.44 -9.27 -0.90
CA LEU A 143 18.89 -8.40 0.14
C LEU A 143 17.62 -9.00 0.72
N GLN A 144 17.37 -8.69 1.99
CA GLN A 144 16.13 -9.07 2.67
C GLN A 144 14.95 -8.22 2.22
N PRO A 145 13.70 -8.74 2.31
CA PRO A 145 12.49 -7.97 2.07
C PRO A 145 12.47 -6.69 2.90
N LEU A 146 12.09 -5.57 2.27
CA LEU A 146 11.94 -4.30 2.94
C LEU A 146 10.53 -4.18 3.53
N GLN A 147 10.43 -4.05 4.85
CA GLN A 147 9.14 -3.73 5.48
C GLN A 147 8.77 -2.28 5.19
N VAL A 148 7.57 -2.10 4.66
CA VAL A 148 7.02 -0.77 4.40
C VAL A 148 6.22 -0.32 5.64
N PRO A 149 6.34 0.95 6.05
CA PRO A 149 5.54 1.49 7.15
C PRO A 149 4.04 1.29 6.89
N PRO A 150 3.21 1.18 7.94
CA PRO A 150 1.77 1.04 7.78
C PRO A 150 1.18 2.25 7.05
N PHE A 151 0.26 1.97 6.12
CA PHE A 151 -0.55 3.00 5.47
C PHE A 151 -1.85 3.12 6.24
N SER A 152 -2.20 4.33 6.63
CA SER A 152 -3.44 4.61 7.35
C SER A 152 -4.11 5.85 6.77
N THR A 153 -5.43 5.77 6.62
CA THR A 153 -6.26 6.90 6.18
C THR A 153 -7.53 6.91 6.99
N THR A 154 -7.84 8.06 7.59
CA THR A 154 -9.09 8.30 8.31
C THR A 154 -9.96 9.25 7.50
N VAL A 155 -11.23 8.93 7.39
CA VAL A 155 -12.25 9.73 6.70
C VAL A 155 -13.47 9.84 7.61
N GLU A 156 -14.07 11.02 7.67
CA GLU A 156 -15.35 11.24 8.34
C GLU A 156 -16.46 10.56 7.56
N VAL A 157 -17.42 10.00 8.27
CA VAL A 157 -18.56 9.27 7.70
C VAL A 157 -19.75 10.19 7.74
N GLU A 158 -20.26 10.60 6.58
CA GLU A 158 -21.42 11.50 6.51
C GLU A 158 -22.74 10.76 6.65
N SER A 159 -22.86 9.57 6.03
CA SER A 159 -24.13 8.83 6.01
C SER A 159 -24.00 7.30 6.02
N ALA A 160 -22.77 6.75 5.92
CA ALA A 160 -22.46 5.31 5.87
C ALA A 160 -23.41 4.49 4.98
N GLY A 161 -23.75 5.01 3.81
CA GLY A 161 -24.72 4.40 2.89
C GLY A 161 -26.17 4.51 3.32
N GLY A 162 -26.47 5.18 4.42
CA GLY A 162 -27.83 5.45 4.86
C GLY A 162 -28.50 6.53 4.01
N ASN A 163 -29.74 6.29 3.60
CA ASN A 163 -30.55 7.33 3.01
C ASN A 163 -31.16 8.16 4.15
N PRO A 164 -30.81 9.47 4.28
CA PRO A 164 -31.30 10.31 5.36
C PRO A 164 -32.83 10.49 5.36
N GLU A 165 -33.49 10.29 4.21
CA GLU A 165 -34.96 10.43 4.10
C GLU A 165 -35.70 9.16 4.49
N THR A 166 -35.13 7.98 4.26
CA THR A 166 -35.81 6.69 4.47
C THR A 166 -35.26 5.91 5.67
N ALA A 167 -34.16 6.36 6.27
CA ALA A 167 -33.41 5.65 7.32
C ALA A 167 -33.03 4.20 6.93
N VAL A 168 -33.02 3.89 5.62
CA VAL A 168 -32.62 2.58 5.11
C VAL A 168 -31.18 2.66 4.61
N SER A 169 -30.32 1.79 5.13
CA SER A 169 -28.93 1.67 4.70
C SER A 169 -28.83 0.70 3.51
N SER A 170 -27.99 1.04 2.53
CA SER A 170 -27.60 0.10 1.48
C SER A 170 -26.50 -0.84 1.99
N PRO A 171 -26.57 -2.15 1.73
CA PRO A 171 -25.55 -3.11 2.11
C PRO A 171 -24.20 -2.88 1.39
#